data_cec7d65289a7f945e8e44dbdfa4ecdfd
#
_entry.id   cec7d65289a7f945e8e44dbdfa4ecdfd
#
_cell.length_a   1.000
_cell.length_b   1.000
_cell.length_c   1.000
_cell.angle_alpha   90.00
_cell.angle_beta   90.00
_cell.angle_gamma   90.00
#
_symmetry.space_group_name_H-M   'P 1'
#
loop_
_entity.id
_entity.type
_entity.pdbx_description
1 polymer ?
#
loop_
_entity_poly.entity_id
_entity_poly.type
_entity_poly.pdbx_seq_one_letter_code
_entity_poly.pdbx_strand_id
1 'polypeptide(L)'
;DDEKEIEERFYCDLVFGTAGLRGIIGAGTNRMNIYVVRKATQGLANYIIKAGKQDKGVAIAYDSRRMSPEFSMEAALCLAANGIKAYRFESLRPTPELSFAVRYLDCVAGINVTASHNPPEYNGYKVYWEDGAQITPPHDQGIMAEVKAITDFADTKTMDMVEAKKKGLLVTIGSEVDDAYMGELKKLILNQDAIDKYGKDLKIVYTPLHGTGNIPVRRILKEIGFENVYVVPEQELPDGEFPTVEYPNPEAKEAFTLALKLAKEVDADLVLATDPDADRLGCYAKDSKTGEYKVFTGNMSGSLLCEYEVSQMKEKNGSLPADGAIVKTIVTTNMVDAIAKYYGTDLIECFTGFKNIGREILRFEQTGKGTYLFGFEESYGCLIGTHARDKDAVVATMALCEAAAYYRGQGKTLWDAMMDMYEKYGYYVDDIKTVTLKGVEGSKKIGHIMNILRANVPEQVAGYKTKVVRDYRLEYIRNIETGEVKPTGFPNANVLYYELENDAWLAVRPSGTEPKIKFYYGIKGSSYDEAQKESAAFGDKVMDLIYDILEK
;
A
#
# COMPACT_ATOMS: atom_id res chain seq x y z
N ASP A 1 -29.65 21.25 -12.95
CA ASP A 1 -29.55 22.07 -11.72
C ASP A 1 -30.04 21.24 -10.53
N ASP A 2 -29.17 20.35 -10.09
CA ASP A 2 -29.42 19.51 -8.91
C ASP A 2 -28.83 20.24 -7.69
N GLU A 3 -29.69 20.80 -6.83
CA GLU A 3 -29.29 21.54 -5.62
C GLU A 3 -28.43 20.68 -4.68
N LYS A 4 -28.69 19.37 -4.61
CA LYS A 4 -27.89 18.43 -3.82
C LYS A 4 -26.47 18.28 -4.36
N GLU A 5 -26.35 18.20 -5.69
CA GLU A 5 -25.03 18.11 -6.33
C GLU A 5 -24.23 19.40 -6.11
N ILE A 6 -24.88 20.57 -6.16
CA ILE A 6 -24.23 21.84 -5.86
C ILE A 6 -23.80 21.87 -4.39
N GLU A 7 -24.66 21.47 -3.46
CA GLU A 7 -24.33 21.39 -2.06
C GLU A 7 -23.14 20.47 -1.81
N GLU A 8 -23.12 19.24 -2.38
CA GLU A 8 -22.01 18.30 -2.24
C GLU A 8 -20.67 18.83 -2.76
N ARG A 9 -20.69 19.65 -3.80
CA ARG A 9 -19.49 20.25 -4.39
C ARG A 9 -18.89 21.37 -3.56
N PHE A 10 -19.70 22.06 -2.75
CA PHE A 10 -19.30 23.32 -2.09
C PHE A 10 -19.53 23.39 -0.58
N TYR A 11 -20.13 22.36 0.05
CA TYR A 11 -20.43 22.41 1.49
C TYR A 11 -19.18 22.41 2.38
N CYS A 12 -18.05 21.97 1.86
CA CYS A 12 -16.74 21.99 2.53
C CYS A 12 -15.59 22.04 1.52
N ASP A 13 -14.41 22.30 2.02
CA ASP A 13 -13.18 22.10 1.23
C ASP A 13 -12.80 20.63 1.24
N LEU A 14 -12.22 20.15 0.12
CA LEU A 14 -11.61 18.82 0.07
C LEU A 14 -10.46 18.77 1.08
N VAL A 15 -10.58 17.83 2.02
CA VAL A 15 -9.65 17.75 3.15
C VAL A 15 -8.29 17.25 2.68
N PHE A 16 -7.27 18.04 2.94
CA PHE A 16 -5.89 17.57 2.88
C PHE A 16 -5.66 16.69 4.12
N GLY A 17 -5.82 15.39 3.94
CA GLY A 17 -5.66 14.40 5.00
C GLY A 17 -4.19 14.01 5.21
N THR A 18 -3.96 13.05 6.10
CA THR A 18 -2.63 12.51 6.42
C THR A 18 -1.91 11.86 5.23
N ALA A 19 -2.62 11.61 4.13
CA ALA A 19 -2.08 11.01 2.90
C ALA A 19 -2.16 11.96 1.68
N GLY A 20 -2.55 13.22 1.86
CA GLY A 20 -2.80 14.19 0.80
C GLY A 20 -4.29 14.36 0.49
N LEU A 21 -4.61 14.69 -0.76
CA LEU A 21 -5.97 14.86 -1.26
C LEU A 21 -6.47 13.59 -1.97
N ARG A 22 -7.78 13.32 -1.87
CA ARG A 22 -8.47 12.32 -2.69
C ARG A 22 -9.94 12.71 -2.83
N GLY A 23 -10.45 12.73 -4.05
CA GLY A 23 -11.84 13.09 -4.30
C GLY A 23 -12.25 12.88 -5.75
N ILE A 24 -13.53 13.11 -6.01
CA ILE A 24 -14.12 13.07 -7.35
C ILE A 24 -13.62 14.27 -8.15
N ILE A 25 -13.29 14.06 -9.42
CA ILE A 25 -12.87 15.11 -10.36
C ILE A 25 -14.09 15.98 -10.71
N GLY A 26 -13.95 17.30 -10.59
CA GLY A 26 -15.02 18.22 -10.97
C GLY A 26 -14.86 19.61 -10.39
N ALA A 27 -15.78 20.49 -10.76
CA ALA A 27 -15.87 21.85 -10.20
C ALA A 27 -16.38 21.79 -8.75
N GLY A 28 -15.79 22.61 -7.88
CA GLY A 28 -16.17 22.73 -6.48
C GLY A 28 -14.99 22.64 -5.53
N THR A 29 -15.14 23.18 -4.34
CA THR A 29 -14.10 23.14 -3.29
C THR A 29 -13.92 21.75 -2.70
N ASN A 30 -14.96 20.92 -2.76
CA ASN A 30 -14.94 19.51 -2.33
C ASN A 30 -14.75 18.55 -3.51
N ARG A 31 -13.98 18.96 -4.50
CA ARG A 31 -13.67 18.17 -5.72
C ARG A 31 -12.20 18.30 -6.06
N MET A 32 -11.70 17.33 -6.84
CA MET A 32 -10.36 17.42 -7.44
C MET A 32 -10.43 18.25 -8.73
N ASN A 33 -9.70 19.35 -8.73
CA ASN A 33 -9.55 20.26 -9.88
C ASN A 33 -8.24 21.05 -9.78
N ILE A 34 -7.92 21.81 -10.82
CA ILE A 34 -6.67 22.57 -10.89
C ILE A 34 -6.54 23.60 -9.76
N TYR A 35 -7.62 24.19 -9.29
CA TYR A 35 -7.60 25.21 -8.22
C TYR A 35 -7.28 24.57 -6.87
N VAL A 36 -7.89 23.42 -6.57
CA VAL A 36 -7.64 22.67 -5.34
C VAL A 36 -6.22 22.10 -5.32
N VAL A 37 -5.73 21.59 -6.46
CA VAL A 37 -4.34 21.12 -6.60
C VAL A 37 -3.35 22.28 -6.43
N ARG A 38 -3.62 23.44 -7.01
CA ARG A 38 -2.78 24.64 -6.86
C ARG A 38 -2.74 25.12 -5.41
N LYS A 39 -3.89 25.15 -4.73
CA LYS A 39 -3.98 25.52 -3.31
C LYS A 39 -3.15 24.57 -2.43
N ALA A 40 -3.27 23.25 -2.63
CA ALA A 40 -2.47 22.27 -1.92
C ALA A 40 -0.96 22.45 -2.19
N THR A 41 -0.59 22.70 -3.44
CA THR A 41 0.80 22.90 -3.84
C THR A 41 1.36 24.22 -3.29
N GLN A 42 0.56 25.28 -3.25
CA GLN A 42 0.96 26.55 -2.64
C GLN A 42 1.24 26.38 -1.14
N GLY A 43 0.39 25.63 -0.43
CA GLY A 43 0.63 25.30 0.98
C GLY A 43 1.92 24.49 1.19
N LEU A 44 2.17 23.50 0.34
CA LEU A 44 3.43 22.75 0.34
C LEU A 44 4.63 23.67 0.07
N ALA A 45 4.54 24.55 -0.94
CA ALA A 45 5.59 25.52 -1.26
C ALA A 45 5.90 26.45 -0.08
N ASN A 46 4.87 26.98 0.58
CA ASN A 46 5.03 27.82 1.75
C ASN A 46 5.75 27.07 2.89
N TYR A 47 5.38 25.83 3.12
CA TYR A 47 6.03 24.98 4.13
C TYR A 47 7.51 24.73 3.80
N ILE A 48 7.84 24.39 2.54
CA ILE A 48 9.21 24.18 2.06
C ILE A 48 10.05 25.44 2.25
N ILE A 49 9.52 26.61 1.89
CA ILE A 49 10.21 27.91 2.03
C ILE A 49 10.47 28.23 3.52
N LYS A 50 9.48 28.02 4.39
CA LYS A 50 9.64 28.20 5.84
C LYS A 50 10.69 27.27 6.44
N ALA A 51 10.83 26.08 5.89
CA ALA A 51 11.86 25.12 6.27
C ALA A 51 13.27 25.48 5.70
N GLY A 52 13.37 26.50 4.83
CA GLY A 52 14.63 26.89 4.19
C GLY A 52 15.19 25.88 3.20
N LYS A 53 14.31 25.06 2.58
CA LYS A 53 14.71 23.93 1.72
C LYS A 53 14.30 24.09 0.24
N GLN A 54 13.93 25.29 -0.18
CA GLN A 54 13.46 25.56 -1.54
C GLN A 54 14.46 25.21 -2.65
N ASP A 55 15.75 25.20 -2.34
CA ASP A 55 16.81 24.94 -3.33
C ASP A 55 16.91 23.45 -3.73
N LYS A 56 16.36 22.55 -2.93
CA LYS A 56 16.40 21.09 -3.21
C LYS A 56 15.44 20.66 -4.31
N GLY A 57 14.35 21.35 -4.50
CA GLY A 57 13.33 21.00 -5.50
C GLY A 57 12.37 19.90 -5.07
N VAL A 58 11.41 19.59 -5.95
CA VAL A 58 10.33 18.62 -5.73
C VAL A 58 10.20 17.69 -6.94
N ALA A 59 10.18 16.38 -6.72
CA ALA A 59 9.91 15.39 -7.76
C ALA A 59 8.40 15.19 -7.94
N ILE A 60 7.93 15.01 -9.18
CA ILE A 60 6.51 14.86 -9.49
C ILE A 60 6.30 13.69 -10.45
N ALA A 61 5.44 12.74 -10.04
CA ALA A 61 4.93 11.67 -10.87
C ALA A 61 3.39 11.70 -10.93
N TYR A 62 2.83 10.93 -11.84
CA TYR A 62 1.39 10.82 -12.04
C TYR A 62 1.05 9.48 -12.69
N ASP A 63 -0.20 9.04 -12.53
CA ASP A 63 -0.72 7.80 -13.08
C ASP A 63 -1.51 8.02 -14.39
N SER A 64 -2.23 7.00 -14.83
CA SER A 64 -3.00 6.99 -16.07
C SER A 64 -4.38 7.66 -15.97
N ARG A 65 -4.79 8.13 -14.80
CA ARG A 65 -6.13 8.69 -14.57
C ARG A 65 -6.37 9.97 -15.35
N ARG A 66 -7.64 10.22 -15.62
CA ARG A 66 -8.09 11.52 -16.17
C ARG A 66 -7.52 12.65 -15.32
N MET A 67 -7.08 13.72 -15.95
CA MET A 67 -6.51 14.92 -15.35
C MET A 67 -5.18 14.72 -14.60
N SER A 68 -4.64 13.50 -14.51
CA SER A 68 -3.35 13.31 -13.85
C SER A 68 -2.20 14.07 -14.51
N PRO A 69 -2.06 14.09 -15.85
CA PRO A 69 -1.06 14.94 -16.52
C PRO A 69 -1.26 16.43 -16.23
N GLU A 70 -2.50 16.91 -16.29
CA GLU A 70 -2.86 18.32 -16.08
C GLU A 70 -2.62 18.74 -14.63
N PHE A 71 -3.07 17.95 -13.67
CA PHE A 71 -2.86 18.23 -12.23
C PHE A 71 -1.38 18.20 -11.85
N SER A 72 -0.60 17.28 -12.41
CA SER A 72 0.84 17.23 -12.19
C SER A 72 1.57 18.45 -12.76
N MET A 73 1.14 18.94 -13.91
CA MET A 73 1.69 20.16 -14.50
C MET A 73 1.29 21.40 -13.69
N GLU A 74 0.05 21.49 -13.24
CA GLU A 74 -0.42 22.57 -12.39
C GLU A 74 0.40 22.66 -11.09
N ALA A 75 0.68 21.53 -10.46
CA ALA A 75 1.55 21.46 -9.29
C ALA A 75 2.98 21.95 -9.62
N ALA A 76 3.55 21.51 -10.74
CA ALA A 76 4.87 21.92 -11.18
C ALA A 76 4.97 23.42 -11.42
N LEU A 77 3.97 24.02 -12.07
CA LEU A 77 3.96 25.46 -12.37
C LEU A 77 3.72 26.31 -11.12
N CYS A 78 2.96 25.81 -10.16
CA CYS A 78 2.81 26.46 -8.86
C CYS A 78 4.14 26.48 -8.07
N LEU A 79 4.85 25.35 -8.03
CA LEU A 79 6.18 25.29 -7.41
C LEU A 79 7.16 26.24 -8.09
N ALA A 80 7.22 26.23 -9.42
CA ALA A 80 8.07 27.10 -10.20
C ALA A 80 7.79 28.59 -9.93
N ALA A 81 6.51 28.98 -9.84
CA ALA A 81 6.10 30.34 -9.50
C ALA A 81 6.52 30.77 -8.09
N ASN A 82 6.78 29.81 -7.20
CA ASN A 82 7.34 30.04 -5.86
C ASN A 82 8.88 29.91 -5.81
N GLY A 83 9.54 29.80 -6.97
CA GLY A 83 10.99 29.66 -7.06
C GLY A 83 11.53 28.27 -6.69
N ILE A 84 10.67 27.27 -6.60
CA ILE A 84 11.02 25.89 -6.28
C ILE A 84 11.09 25.08 -7.58
N LYS A 85 12.23 24.42 -7.82
CA LYS A 85 12.44 23.58 -8.99
C LYS A 85 11.53 22.35 -8.94
N ALA A 86 10.78 22.11 -10.01
CA ALA A 86 9.95 20.93 -10.17
C ALA A 86 10.61 19.95 -11.16
N TYR A 87 10.89 18.75 -10.71
CA TYR A 87 11.36 17.63 -11.53
C TYR A 87 10.15 16.76 -11.87
N ARG A 88 9.56 16.95 -13.05
CA ARG A 88 8.36 16.22 -13.46
C ARG A 88 8.71 15.14 -14.48
N PHE A 89 8.23 13.92 -14.25
CA PHE A 89 8.37 12.84 -15.23
C PHE A 89 7.69 13.19 -16.56
N GLU A 90 8.33 12.80 -17.66
CA GLU A 90 7.86 13.04 -19.03
C GLU A 90 6.53 12.34 -19.34
N SER A 91 6.30 11.20 -18.72
CA SER A 91 5.08 10.40 -18.80
C SER A 91 4.79 9.71 -17.47
N LEU A 92 3.67 9.01 -17.37
CA LEU A 92 3.25 8.33 -16.15
C LEU A 92 4.35 7.41 -15.57
N ARG A 93 4.48 7.38 -14.25
CA ARG A 93 5.42 6.55 -13.51
C ARG A 93 4.79 6.01 -12.23
N PRO A 94 5.26 4.83 -11.75
CA PRO A 94 4.79 4.22 -10.50
C PRO A 94 5.05 5.07 -9.25
N THR A 95 4.19 4.91 -8.25
CA THR A 95 4.39 5.47 -6.91
C THR A 95 5.78 5.14 -6.32
N PRO A 96 6.27 3.88 -6.35
CA PRO A 96 7.59 3.58 -5.80
C PRO A 96 8.74 4.27 -6.55
N GLU A 97 8.59 4.51 -7.83
CA GLU A 97 9.60 5.25 -8.59
C GLU A 97 9.62 6.74 -8.23
N LEU A 98 8.47 7.33 -7.91
CA LEU A 98 8.44 8.67 -7.32
C LEU A 98 9.18 8.72 -5.99
N SER A 99 8.89 7.78 -5.09
CA SER A 99 9.59 7.66 -3.81
C SER A 99 11.10 7.56 -4.00
N PHE A 100 11.54 6.73 -4.93
CA PHE A 100 12.94 6.60 -5.33
C PHE A 100 13.52 7.91 -5.90
N ALA A 101 12.80 8.59 -6.79
CA ALA A 101 13.24 9.83 -7.42
C ALA A 101 13.48 10.96 -6.41
N VAL A 102 12.64 11.08 -5.37
CA VAL A 102 12.83 12.05 -4.28
C VAL A 102 14.21 11.88 -3.65
N ARG A 103 14.61 10.64 -3.37
CA ARG A 103 15.91 10.31 -2.77
C ARG A 103 17.06 10.45 -3.76
N TYR A 104 16.89 9.93 -4.96
CA TYR A 104 17.91 9.92 -6.02
C TYR A 104 18.30 11.33 -6.48
N LEU A 105 17.31 12.23 -6.58
CA LEU A 105 17.52 13.62 -7.00
C LEU A 105 17.79 14.58 -5.82
N ASP A 106 17.88 14.06 -4.59
CA ASP A 106 18.01 14.85 -3.35
C ASP A 106 16.94 15.96 -3.24
N CYS A 107 15.70 15.63 -3.58
CA CYS A 107 14.57 16.54 -3.46
C CYS A 107 14.12 16.66 -1.99
N VAL A 108 13.55 17.83 -1.64
CA VAL A 108 12.94 18.03 -0.31
C VAL A 108 11.61 17.34 -0.17
N ALA A 109 10.89 17.18 -1.27
CA ALA A 109 9.56 16.59 -1.29
C ALA A 109 9.27 15.91 -2.63
N GLY A 110 8.19 15.17 -2.66
CA GLY A 110 7.62 14.58 -3.86
C GLY A 110 6.09 14.75 -3.90
N ILE A 111 5.56 14.79 -5.10
CA ILE A 111 4.12 14.83 -5.37
C ILE A 111 3.80 13.67 -6.31
N ASN A 112 2.79 12.87 -5.95
CA ASN A 112 2.25 11.87 -6.86
C ASN A 112 0.76 12.10 -7.09
N VAL A 113 0.38 12.34 -8.33
CA VAL A 113 -1.02 12.55 -8.73
C VAL A 113 -1.63 11.20 -9.09
N THR A 114 -2.36 10.64 -8.16
CA THR A 114 -3.02 9.33 -8.27
C THR A 114 -4.11 9.17 -7.22
N ALA A 115 -5.13 8.39 -7.53
CA ALA A 115 -6.09 7.88 -6.57
C ALA A 115 -5.96 6.36 -6.38
N SER A 116 -4.77 5.79 -6.69
CA SER A 116 -4.50 4.35 -6.56
C SER A 116 -5.55 3.52 -7.32
N HIS A 117 -6.23 2.63 -6.64
CA HIS A 117 -7.22 1.70 -7.20
C HIS A 117 -8.68 2.19 -7.17
N ASN A 118 -8.92 3.45 -6.83
CA ASN A 118 -10.29 4.00 -6.82
C ASN A 118 -10.93 3.98 -8.22
N PRO A 119 -12.28 4.06 -8.31
CA PRO A 119 -12.99 4.20 -9.57
C PRO A 119 -12.52 5.39 -10.44
N PRO A 120 -12.85 5.39 -11.75
CA PRO A 120 -12.28 6.35 -12.72
C PRO A 120 -12.65 7.82 -12.47
N GLU A 121 -13.75 8.09 -11.78
CA GLU A 121 -14.17 9.45 -11.42
C GLU A 121 -13.30 10.12 -10.37
N TYR A 122 -12.45 9.35 -9.65
CA TYR A 122 -11.56 9.86 -8.61
C TYR A 122 -10.18 10.22 -9.15
N ASN A 123 -9.58 11.25 -8.51
CA ASN A 123 -8.14 11.47 -8.55
C ASN A 123 -7.65 11.90 -7.16
N GLY A 124 -6.35 12.04 -7.01
CA GLY A 124 -5.72 12.37 -5.74
C GLY A 124 -4.38 13.07 -5.92
N TYR A 125 -3.84 13.49 -4.78
CA TYR A 125 -2.60 14.24 -4.70
C TYR A 125 -1.89 13.79 -3.42
N LYS A 126 -0.86 12.94 -3.56
CA LYS A 126 -0.07 12.40 -2.45
C LYS A 126 1.20 13.23 -2.28
N VAL A 127 1.59 13.50 -1.04
CA VAL A 127 2.81 14.26 -0.72
C VAL A 127 3.81 13.36 0.01
N TYR A 128 5.06 13.46 -0.40
CA TYR A 128 6.23 12.76 0.13
C TYR A 128 7.23 13.77 0.67
N TRP A 129 8.02 13.38 1.66
CA TRP A 129 9.10 14.22 2.18
C TRP A 129 10.47 13.70 1.72
N GLU A 130 11.54 14.36 2.15
CA GLU A 130 12.92 14.13 1.67
C GLU A 130 13.46 12.70 1.89
N ASP A 131 12.88 11.95 2.81
CA ASP A 131 13.20 10.54 3.02
C ASP A 131 12.58 9.59 1.97
N GLY A 132 11.68 10.11 1.13
CA GLY A 132 10.95 9.36 0.11
C GLY A 132 9.67 8.69 0.61
N ALA A 133 9.33 8.81 1.90
CA ALA A 133 8.05 8.31 2.43
C ALA A 133 6.96 9.37 2.33
N GLN A 134 5.69 8.93 2.32
CA GLN A 134 4.57 9.84 2.50
C GLN A 134 4.70 10.59 3.82
N ILE A 135 4.26 11.86 3.82
CA ILE A 135 4.38 12.75 4.97
C ILE A 135 3.73 12.17 6.24
N THR A 136 4.46 12.36 7.33
CA THR A 136 4.04 12.01 8.70
C THR A 136 4.27 13.21 9.62
N PRO A 137 3.78 13.21 10.87
CA PRO A 137 4.09 14.28 11.80
C PRO A 137 5.62 14.51 11.95
N PRO A 138 6.09 15.77 11.99
CA PRO A 138 5.31 17.03 12.01
C PRO A 138 4.95 17.59 10.63
N HIS A 139 5.43 16.98 9.54
CA HIS A 139 5.34 17.55 8.19
C HIS A 139 3.89 17.60 7.68
N ASP A 140 3.10 16.57 7.89
CA ASP A 140 1.69 16.53 7.49
C ASP A 140 0.88 17.65 8.15
N GLN A 141 1.06 17.85 9.45
CA GLN A 141 0.39 18.91 10.20
C GLN A 141 0.83 20.31 9.75
N GLY A 142 2.13 20.48 9.52
CA GLY A 142 2.70 21.76 9.04
C GLY A 142 2.19 22.13 7.65
N ILE A 143 2.17 21.19 6.72
CA ILE A 143 1.66 21.41 5.36
C ILE A 143 0.15 21.68 5.40
N MET A 144 -0.61 20.91 6.17
CA MET A 144 -2.06 21.15 6.34
C MET A 144 -2.36 22.54 6.90
N ALA A 145 -1.55 23.02 7.84
CA ALA A 145 -1.72 24.38 8.39
C ALA A 145 -1.50 25.45 7.32
N GLU A 146 -0.47 25.29 6.47
CA GLU A 146 -0.19 26.22 5.36
C GLU A 146 -1.32 26.20 4.31
N VAL A 147 -1.84 25.03 3.96
CA VAL A 147 -2.98 24.89 3.02
C VAL A 147 -4.23 25.57 3.58
N LYS A 148 -4.55 25.36 4.85
CA LYS A 148 -5.71 25.98 5.52
C LYS A 148 -5.58 27.51 5.65
N ALA A 149 -4.36 28.03 5.75
CA ALA A 149 -4.11 29.47 5.83
C ALA A 149 -4.41 30.20 4.51
N ILE A 150 -4.50 29.48 3.38
CA ILE A 150 -4.89 30.05 2.08
C ILE A 150 -6.42 30.08 2.02
N THR A 151 -6.98 31.29 2.19
CA THR A 151 -8.44 31.49 2.19
C THR A 151 -8.99 31.94 0.85
N ASP A 152 -8.15 32.49 -0.03
CA ASP A 152 -8.52 32.92 -1.38
C ASP A 152 -7.65 32.16 -2.40
N PHE A 153 -8.26 31.59 -3.43
CA PHE A 153 -7.53 30.95 -4.53
C PHE A 153 -6.65 31.96 -5.31
N ALA A 154 -6.98 33.25 -5.27
CA ALA A 154 -6.17 34.31 -5.86
C ALA A 154 -4.79 34.45 -5.21
N ASP A 155 -4.61 33.98 -3.97
CA ASP A 155 -3.32 33.98 -3.27
C ASP A 155 -2.39 32.85 -3.73
N THR A 156 -2.88 31.94 -4.56
CA THR A 156 -2.07 30.87 -5.14
C THR A 156 -1.33 31.35 -6.38
N LYS A 157 -0.08 30.89 -6.54
CA LYS A 157 0.78 31.29 -7.66
C LYS A 157 0.81 30.22 -8.74
N THR A 158 0.95 30.68 -9.97
CA THR A 158 1.28 29.86 -11.13
C THR A 158 2.11 30.66 -12.12
N MET A 159 2.73 30.00 -13.08
CA MET A 159 3.48 30.69 -14.15
C MET A 159 3.31 29.94 -15.47
N ASP A 160 3.72 30.60 -16.54
CA ASP A 160 3.74 29.99 -17.88
C ASP A 160 4.78 28.86 -17.97
N MET A 161 4.43 27.77 -18.64
CA MET A 161 5.26 26.58 -18.79
C MET A 161 6.57 26.88 -19.53
N VAL A 162 6.54 27.73 -20.59
CA VAL A 162 7.72 28.06 -21.37
C VAL A 162 8.67 28.91 -20.53
N GLU A 163 8.12 29.83 -19.75
CA GLU A 163 8.89 30.63 -18.81
C GLU A 163 9.53 29.77 -17.72
N ALA A 164 8.78 28.85 -17.14
CA ALA A 164 9.28 27.93 -16.11
C ALA A 164 10.46 27.09 -16.63
N LYS A 165 10.35 26.54 -17.84
CA LYS A 165 11.44 25.80 -18.51
C LYS A 165 12.65 26.71 -18.78
N LYS A 166 12.44 27.92 -19.31
CA LYS A 166 13.52 28.86 -19.58
C LYS A 166 14.29 29.26 -18.33
N LYS A 167 13.61 29.37 -17.20
CA LYS A 167 14.23 29.67 -15.90
C LYS A 167 14.88 28.43 -15.23
N GLY A 168 14.77 27.23 -15.82
CA GLY A 168 15.26 26.00 -15.24
C GLY A 168 14.49 25.53 -14.00
N LEU A 169 13.27 26.04 -13.80
CA LEU A 169 12.39 25.71 -12.68
C LEU A 169 11.43 24.56 -12.99
N LEU A 170 11.25 24.21 -14.27
CA LEU A 170 10.54 23.01 -14.71
C LEU A 170 11.53 22.14 -15.48
N VAL A 171 11.91 21.03 -14.89
CA VAL A 171 12.85 20.04 -15.44
C VAL A 171 12.09 18.75 -15.74
N THR A 172 12.22 18.29 -16.97
CA THR A 172 11.67 16.99 -17.37
C THR A 172 12.66 15.90 -17.01
N ILE A 173 12.19 14.85 -16.32
CA ILE A 173 12.95 13.66 -15.95
C ILE A 173 12.31 12.43 -16.59
N GLY A 174 13.07 11.35 -16.74
CA GLY A 174 12.63 10.12 -17.39
C GLY A 174 13.67 9.02 -17.30
N SER A 175 14.24 8.62 -18.45
CA SER A 175 15.11 7.43 -18.60
C SER A 175 16.29 7.38 -17.62
N GLU A 176 16.87 8.48 -17.25
CA GLU A 176 17.98 8.50 -16.28
C GLU A 176 17.52 7.97 -14.91
N VAL A 177 16.35 8.41 -14.45
CA VAL A 177 15.76 7.95 -13.18
C VAL A 177 15.29 6.50 -13.32
N ASP A 178 14.65 6.16 -14.46
CA ASP A 178 14.21 4.79 -14.74
C ASP A 178 15.38 3.80 -14.68
N ASP A 179 16.51 4.14 -15.32
CA ASP A 179 17.69 3.28 -15.35
C ASP A 179 18.33 3.12 -13.97
N ALA A 180 18.40 4.20 -13.19
CA ALA A 180 18.89 4.15 -11.82
C ALA A 180 17.96 3.29 -10.93
N TYR A 181 16.63 3.45 -11.05
CA TYR A 181 15.65 2.64 -10.35
C TYR A 181 15.78 1.16 -10.70
N MET A 182 15.84 0.80 -11.98
CA MET A 182 16.06 -0.58 -12.41
C MET A 182 17.38 -1.14 -11.87
N GLY A 183 18.43 -0.31 -11.83
CA GLY A 183 19.73 -0.68 -11.27
C GLY A 183 19.64 -1.05 -9.79
N GLU A 184 18.88 -0.30 -9.01
CA GLU A 184 18.65 -0.61 -7.58
C GLU A 184 17.84 -1.90 -7.41
N LEU A 185 16.79 -2.12 -8.20
CA LEU A 185 15.99 -3.35 -8.13
C LEU A 185 16.85 -4.60 -8.41
N LYS A 186 17.70 -4.57 -9.41
CA LYS A 186 18.55 -5.71 -9.76
C LYS A 186 19.53 -6.11 -8.66
N LYS A 187 19.97 -5.19 -7.82
CA LYS A 187 20.82 -5.48 -6.66
C LYS A 187 20.11 -6.32 -5.59
N LEU A 188 18.78 -6.35 -5.61
CA LEU A 188 17.95 -7.08 -4.64
C LEU A 188 17.70 -8.54 -5.05
N ILE A 189 18.13 -8.95 -6.23
CA ILE A 189 18.03 -10.35 -6.69
C ILE A 189 18.90 -11.23 -5.82
N LEU A 190 18.32 -12.30 -5.28
CA LEU A 190 19.01 -13.26 -4.41
C LEU A 190 19.48 -14.51 -5.19
N ASN A 191 18.68 -14.99 -6.14
CA ASN A 191 18.90 -16.24 -6.86
C ASN A 191 18.87 -16.07 -8.38
N GLN A 192 19.82 -15.31 -8.94
CA GLN A 192 19.93 -15.13 -10.39
C GLN A 192 20.13 -16.47 -11.13
N ASP A 193 20.88 -17.39 -10.53
CA ASP A 193 21.09 -18.74 -11.06
C ASP A 193 19.80 -19.55 -11.23
N ALA A 194 18.83 -19.39 -10.33
CA ALA A 194 17.51 -20.00 -10.49
C ALA A 194 16.72 -19.38 -11.66
N ILE A 195 16.83 -18.06 -11.83
CA ILE A 195 16.20 -17.35 -12.97
C ILE A 195 16.85 -17.81 -14.27
N ASP A 196 18.18 -17.86 -14.34
CA ASP A 196 18.94 -18.27 -15.53
C ASP A 196 18.57 -19.68 -15.96
N LYS A 197 18.31 -20.58 -15.00
CA LYS A 197 18.00 -21.97 -15.28
C LYS A 197 16.53 -22.22 -15.61
N TYR A 198 15.61 -21.55 -14.93
CA TYR A 198 14.17 -21.84 -14.99
C TYR A 198 13.32 -20.68 -15.51
N GLY A 199 13.84 -19.48 -15.56
CA GLY A 199 13.08 -18.27 -15.93
C GLY A 199 12.51 -18.33 -17.35
N LYS A 200 13.22 -18.97 -18.29
CA LYS A 200 12.76 -19.14 -19.68
C LYS A 200 11.56 -20.08 -19.81
N ASP A 201 11.43 -21.04 -18.91
CA ASP A 201 10.35 -22.02 -18.95
C ASP A 201 9.10 -21.55 -18.21
N LEU A 202 9.23 -20.55 -17.34
CA LEU A 202 8.10 -19.98 -16.60
C LEU A 202 7.25 -19.09 -17.51
N LYS A 203 5.97 -19.37 -17.54
CA LYS A 203 4.96 -18.57 -18.25
C LYS A 203 4.23 -17.69 -17.27
N ILE A 204 4.33 -16.39 -17.46
CA ILE A 204 3.80 -15.36 -16.58
C ILE A 204 2.77 -14.55 -17.36
N VAL A 205 1.53 -14.49 -16.88
CA VAL A 205 0.52 -13.55 -17.37
C VAL A 205 0.52 -12.34 -16.45
N TYR A 206 0.58 -11.16 -17.05
CA TYR A 206 0.61 -9.90 -16.33
C TYR A 206 -0.43 -8.92 -16.88
N THR A 207 -1.12 -8.22 -15.99
CA THR A 207 -1.94 -7.07 -16.34
C THR A 207 -1.57 -5.84 -15.52
N PRO A 208 -1.26 -4.72 -16.16
CA PRO A 208 -1.06 -3.43 -15.50
C PRO A 208 -2.36 -2.74 -15.10
N LEU A 209 -3.52 -3.32 -15.40
CA LEU A 209 -4.85 -2.71 -15.21
C LEU A 209 -4.89 -1.26 -15.73
N HIS A 210 -4.44 -1.05 -16.98
CA HIS A 210 -4.34 0.27 -17.63
C HIS A 210 -3.44 1.28 -16.90
N GLY A 211 -2.50 0.84 -16.07
CA GLY A 211 -1.72 1.68 -15.17
C GLY A 211 -0.24 1.79 -15.50
N THR A 212 0.49 2.32 -14.54
CA THR A 212 1.91 2.69 -14.63
C THR A 212 2.87 1.50 -14.62
N GLY A 213 2.42 0.33 -14.19
CA GLY A 213 3.26 -0.86 -14.07
C GLY A 213 3.68 -1.48 -15.41
N ASN A 214 2.97 -1.20 -16.50
CA ASN A 214 3.19 -1.83 -17.81
C ASN A 214 4.67 -1.84 -18.23
N ILE A 215 5.30 -0.68 -18.30
CA ILE A 215 6.68 -0.57 -18.77
C ILE A 215 7.69 -1.09 -17.74
N PRO A 216 7.70 -0.63 -16.48
CA PRO A 216 8.75 -1.02 -15.54
C PRO A 216 8.68 -2.51 -15.13
N VAL A 217 7.49 -3.09 -14.98
CA VAL A 217 7.34 -4.52 -14.65
C VAL A 217 7.85 -5.38 -15.79
N ARG A 218 7.44 -5.10 -17.02
CA ARG A 218 7.90 -5.86 -18.19
C ARG A 218 9.39 -5.70 -18.40
N ARG A 219 9.91 -4.50 -18.19
CA ARG A 219 11.34 -4.20 -18.33
C ARG A 219 12.16 -5.01 -17.34
N ILE A 220 11.84 -4.95 -16.05
CA ILE A 220 12.62 -5.66 -15.03
C ILE A 220 12.59 -7.17 -15.27
N LEU A 221 11.43 -7.75 -15.57
CA LEU A 221 11.30 -9.19 -15.83
C LEU A 221 12.14 -9.62 -17.04
N LYS A 222 12.13 -8.84 -18.13
CA LYS A 222 12.94 -9.11 -19.31
C LYS A 222 14.44 -8.99 -19.03
N GLU A 223 14.85 -7.92 -18.34
CA GLU A 223 16.27 -7.66 -18.06
C GLU A 223 16.90 -8.71 -17.15
N ILE A 224 16.13 -9.35 -16.27
CA ILE A 224 16.65 -10.38 -15.36
C ILE A 224 16.55 -11.80 -15.92
N GLY A 225 15.80 -12.04 -17.02
CA GLY A 225 15.82 -13.31 -17.74
C GLY A 225 14.50 -14.05 -17.91
N PHE A 226 13.35 -13.40 -17.64
CA PHE A 226 12.02 -13.97 -17.94
C PHE A 226 11.61 -13.61 -19.37
N GLU A 227 11.49 -14.63 -20.24
CA GLU A 227 11.19 -14.45 -21.66
C GLU A 227 9.71 -14.63 -21.99
N ASN A 228 8.97 -15.42 -21.22
CA ASN A 228 7.57 -15.76 -21.46
C ASN A 228 6.62 -14.94 -20.58
N VAL A 229 6.59 -13.63 -20.79
CA VAL A 229 5.67 -12.69 -20.13
C VAL A 229 4.57 -12.29 -21.13
N TYR A 230 3.34 -12.70 -20.83
CA TYR A 230 2.15 -12.45 -21.65
C TYR A 230 1.34 -11.34 -20.99
N VAL A 231 1.27 -10.19 -21.62
CA VAL A 231 0.46 -9.05 -21.13
C VAL A 231 -0.96 -9.16 -21.67
N VAL A 232 -1.95 -8.91 -20.83
CA VAL A 232 -3.36 -8.86 -21.22
C VAL A 232 -3.57 -7.70 -22.21
N PRO A 233 -3.84 -7.95 -23.50
CA PRO A 233 -3.85 -6.91 -24.52
C PRO A 233 -4.85 -5.80 -24.26
N GLU A 234 -6.04 -6.14 -23.75
CA GLU A 234 -7.13 -5.21 -23.47
C GLU A 234 -6.84 -4.26 -22.30
N GLN A 235 -5.85 -4.60 -21.45
CA GLN A 235 -5.47 -3.86 -20.24
C GLN A 235 -4.06 -3.28 -20.30
N GLU A 236 -3.34 -3.49 -21.40
CA GLU A 236 -1.94 -3.11 -21.57
C GLU A 236 -1.74 -1.60 -21.59
N LEU A 237 -2.53 -0.89 -22.39
CA LEU A 237 -2.34 0.54 -22.58
C LEU A 237 -2.99 1.36 -21.46
N PRO A 238 -2.33 2.46 -21.06
CA PRO A 238 -2.90 3.40 -20.09
C PRO A 238 -4.26 3.93 -20.56
N ASP A 239 -5.25 3.86 -19.67
CA ASP A 239 -6.59 4.40 -19.94
C ASP A 239 -7.24 4.83 -18.62
N GLY A 240 -7.51 6.12 -18.49
CA GLY A 240 -8.12 6.70 -17.28
C GLY A 240 -9.60 6.35 -17.07
N GLU A 241 -10.24 5.73 -18.05
CA GLU A 241 -11.61 5.24 -17.93
C GLU A 241 -11.67 3.81 -17.37
N PHE A 242 -10.56 3.08 -17.33
CA PHE A 242 -10.49 1.67 -16.88
C PHE A 242 -11.59 0.79 -17.48
N PRO A 243 -11.73 0.74 -18.83
CA PRO A 243 -12.94 0.24 -19.51
C PRO A 243 -13.20 -1.26 -19.31
N THR A 244 -12.24 -2.01 -18.79
CA THR A 244 -12.34 -3.47 -18.62
C THR A 244 -12.70 -3.88 -17.19
N VAL A 245 -12.77 -2.94 -16.25
CA VAL A 245 -13.03 -3.19 -14.83
C VAL A 245 -13.90 -2.08 -14.24
N GLU A 246 -14.68 -2.39 -13.23
CA GLU A 246 -15.44 -1.37 -12.49
C GLU A 246 -14.51 -0.43 -11.72
N TYR A 247 -13.48 -1.00 -11.12
CA TYR A 247 -12.37 -0.29 -10.50
C TYR A 247 -11.10 -1.14 -10.58
N PRO A 248 -9.93 -0.50 -10.79
CA PRO A 248 -8.68 -1.20 -11.09
C PRO A 248 -7.95 -1.67 -9.82
N ASN A 249 -8.59 -2.57 -9.06
CA ASN A 249 -8.06 -3.07 -7.79
C ASN A 249 -7.63 -4.54 -7.92
N PRO A 250 -6.34 -4.88 -7.76
CA PRO A 250 -5.85 -6.25 -7.82
C PRO A 250 -6.31 -7.14 -6.65
N GLU A 251 -6.99 -6.59 -5.65
CA GLU A 251 -7.67 -7.37 -4.62
C GLU A 251 -8.99 -7.96 -5.11
N ALA A 252 -9.60 -7.34 -6.14
CA ALA A 252 -10.87 -7.76 -6.69
C ALA A 252 -10.70 -8.92 -7.67
N LYS A 253 -11.45 -10.00 -7.49
CA LYS A 253 -11.42 -11.17 -8.39
C LYS A 253 -11.78 -10.80 -9.82
N GLU A 254 -12.70 -9.86 -10.00
CA GLU A 254 -13.17 -9.36 -11.29
C GLU A 254 -12.04 -8.72 -12.12
N ALA A 255 -11.07 -8.09 -11.45
CA ALA A 255 -9.91 -7.51 -12.11
C ALA A 255 -9.03 -8.54 -12.82
N PHE A 256 -9.10 -9.81 -12.42
CA PHE A 256 -8.34 -10.92 -13.00
C PHE A 256 -9.08 -11.69 -14.10
N THR A 257 -10.31 -11.34 -14.42
CA THR A 257 -11.14 -12.11 -15.38
C THR A 257 -10.44 -12.33 -16.72
N LEU A 258 -9.90 -11.27 -17.33
CA LEU A 258 -9.19 -11.36 -18.61
C LEU A 258 -7.81 -12.03 -18.46
N ALA A 259 -7.11 -11.73 -17.37
CA ALA A 259 -5.80 -12.33 -17.11
C ALA A 259 -5.91 -13.86 -16.88
N LEU A 260 -6.90 -14.33 -16.14
CA LEU A 260 -7.14 -15.77 -15.93
C LEU A 260 -7.57 -16.47 -17.22
N LYS A 261 -8.34 -15.81 -18.10
CA LYS A 261 -8.66 -16.34 -19.43
C LYS A 261 -7.38 -16.55 -20.24
N LEU A 262 -6.55 -15.53 -20.35
CA LEU A 262 -5.27 -15.62 -21.07
C LEU A 262 -4.35 -16.69 -20.42
N ALA A 263 -4.32 -16.78 -19.09
CA ALA A 263 -3.52 -17.77 -18.38
C ALA A 263 -3.89 -19.21 -18.75
N LYS A 264 -5.19 -19.49 -18.92
CA LYS A 264 -5.66 -20.81 -19.38
C LYS A 264 -5.26 -21.09 -20.84
N GLU A 265 -5.29 -20.08 -21.70
CA GLU A 265 -4.91 -20.21 -23.11
C GLU A 265 -3.43 -20.52 -23.29
N VAL A 266 -2.55 -19.88 -22.50
CA VAL A 266 -1.10 -20.06 -22.61
C VAL A 266 -0.55 -21.10 -21.63
N ASP A 267 -1.38 -21.66 -20.77
CA ASP A 267 -1.00 -22.55 -19.68
C ASP A 267 0.05 -21.92 -18.75
N ALA A 268 -0.29 -20.74 -18.22
CA ALA A 268 0.60 -19.94 -17.37
C ALA A 268 0.85 -20.57 -16.00
N ASP A 269 2.03 -20.32 -15.43
CA ASP A 269 2.40 -20.69 -14.08
C ASP A 269 1.93 -19.66 -13.03
N LEU A 270 1.98 -18.37 -13.41
CA LEU A 270 1.62 -17.22 -12.58
C LEU A 270 0.70 -16.27 -13.33
N VAL A 271 -0.18 -15.61 -12.57
CA VAL A 271 -1.05 -14.54 -13.06
C VAL A 271 -0.92 -13.35 -12.09
N LEU A 272 -0.45 -12.23 -12.60
CA LEU A 272 -0.09 -11.05 -11.81
C LEU A 272 -0.85 -9.82 -12.27
N ALA A 273 -1.27 -8.98 -11.32
CA ALA A 273 -1.90 -7.68 -11.59
C ALA A 273 -1.34 -6.60 -10.67
N THR A 274 -1.06 -5.43 -11.24
CA THR A 274 -0.72 -4.22 -10.46
C THR A 274 -1.85 -3.19 -10.59
N ASP A 275 -2.04 -2.37 -9.55
CA ASP A 275 -2.97 -1.24 -9.61
C ASP A 275 -2.39 -0.07 -10.43
N PRO A 276 -3.17 1.00 -10.73
CA PRO A 276 -2.74 2.06 -11.63
C PRO A 276 -1.44 2.77 -11.26
N ASP A 277 -1.14 2.93 -9.99
CA ASP A 277 0.12 3.53 -9.52
C ASP A 277 1.18 2.48 -9.12
N ALA A 278 0.91 1.20 -9.39
CA ALA A 278 1.83 0.06 -9.24
C ALA A 278 2.52 -0.02 -7.88
N ASP A 279 1.77 0.26 -6.82
CA ASP A 279 2.21 0.05 -5.45
C ASP A 279 1.66 -1.26 -4.84
N ARG A 280 0.63 -1.88 -5.45
CA ARG A 280 0.01 -3.14 -5.03
C ARG A 280 0.13 -4.22 -6.09
N LEU A 281 0.31 -5.46 -5.63
CA LEU A 281 0.43 -6.65 -6.47
C LEU A 281 -0.57 -7.71 -6.05
N GLY A 282 -1.44 -8.11 -6.97
CA GLY A 282 -2.29 -9.30 -6.84
C GLY A 282 -1.69 -10.49 -7.59
N CYS A 283 -1.93 -11.70 -7.10
CA CYS A 283 -1.32 -12.92 -7.64
C CYS A 283 -2.28 -14.10 -7.60
N TYR A 284 -2.25 -14.88 -8.68
CA TYR A 284 -2.72 -16.27 -8.74
C TYR A 284 -1.56 -17.16 -9.15
N ALA A 285 -1.48 -18.34 -8.57
CA ALA A 285 -0.52 -19.36 -8.97
C ALA A 285 -1.22 -20.69 -9.24
N LYS A 286 -0.64 -21.48 -10.13
CA LYS A 286 -1.15 -22.81 -10.46
C LYS A 286 -0.88 -23.77 -9.30
N ASP A 287 -1.89 -24.50 -8.90
CA ASP A 287 -1.77 -25.65 -7.99
C ASP A 287 -1.25 -26.86 -8.79
N SER A 288 -0.12 -27.42 -8.39
CA SER A 288 0.50 -28.56 -9.10
C SER A 288 -0.38 -29.83 -9.08
N LYS A 289 -1.23 -29.98 -8.08
CA LYS A 289 -2.07 -31.15 -7.88
C LYS A 289 -3.34 -31.12 -8.72
N THR A 290 -3.95 -29.95 -8.86
CA THR A 290 -5.24 -29.80 -9.55
C THR A 290 -5.14 -29.11 -10.91
N GLY A 291 -4.04 -28.38 -11.16
CA GLY A 291 -3.88 -27.51 -12.34
C GLY A 291 -4.73 -26.23 -12.29
N GLU A 292 -5.46 -25.99 -11.20
CA GLU A 292 -6.27 -24.81 -11.02
C GLU A 292 -5.43 -23.60 -10.60
N TYR A 293 -5.88 -22.40 -10.98
CA TYR A 293 -5.30 -21.15 -10.49
C TYR A 293 -5.88 -20.78 -9.14
N LYS A 294 -5.03 -20.69 -8.14
CA LYS A 294 -5.38 -20.34 -6.75
C LYS A 294 -4.99 -18.91 -6.44
N VAL A 295 -5.91 -18.17 -5.84
CA VAL A 295 -5.68 -16.79 -5.44
C VAL A 295 -4.79 -16.70 -4.20
N PHE A 296 -3.86 -15.74 -4.23
CA PHE A 296 -3.13 -15.29 -3.04
C PHE A 296 -3.80 -14.03 -2.48
N THR A 297 -4.11 -14.03 -1.20
CA THR A 297 -4.42 -12.79 -0.49
C THR A 297 -3.16 -11.98 -0.28
N GLY A 298 -3.28 -10.69 0.08
CA GLY A 298 -2.12 -9.86 0.40
C GLY A 298 -1.30 -10.42 1.58
N ASN A 299 -1.97 -11.01 2.56
CA ASN A 299 -1.30 -11.72 3.66
C ASN A 299 -0.53 -12.96 3.18
N MET A 300 -1.07 -13.71 2.24
CA MET A 300 -0.39 -14.90 1.70
C MET A 300 0.83 -14.52 0.87
N SER A 301 0.69 -13.62 -0.09
CA SER A 301 1.81 -13.20 -0.94
C SER A 301 2.90 -12.47 -0.14
N GLY A 302 2.51 -11.61 0.80
CA GLY A 302 3.45 -10.94 1.70
C GLY A 302 4.20 -11.91 2.60
N SER A 303 3.53 -12.90 3.18
CA SER A 303 4.17 -13.95 4.00
C SER A 303 5.12 -14.82 3.17
N LEU A 304 4.72 -15.20 1.95
CA LEU A 304 5.58 -15.99 1.04
C LEU A 304 6.84 -15.20 0.67
N LEU A 305 6.71 -13.93 0.31
CA LEU A 305 7.86 -13.08 0.02
C LEU A 305 8.75 -12.85 1.25
N CYS A 306 8.17 -12.66 2.42
CA CYS A 306 8.92 -12.55 3.67
C CYS A 306 9.76 -13.80 3.94
N GLU A 307 9.15 -14.99 3.86
CA GLU A 307 9.84 -16.27 4.01
C GLU A 307 10.96 -16.43 2.98
N TYR A 308 10.66 -16.14 1.71
CA TYR A 308 11.62 -16.27 0.63
C TYR A 308 12.83 -15.34 0.84
N GLU A 309 12.59 -14.05 1.07
CA GLU A 309 13.64 -13.05 1.24
C GLU A 309 14.52 -13.37 2.45
N VAL A 310 13.91 -13.62 3.61
CA VAL A 310 14.65 -13.87 4.84
C VAL A 310 15.42 -15.19 4.79
N SER A 311 14.82 -16.27 4.28
CA SER A 311 15.47 -17.56 4.14
C SER A 311 16.67 -17.51 3.19
N GLN A 312 16.50 -16.83 2.03
CA GLN A 312 17.53 -16.76 1.01
C GLN A 312 18.66 -15.79 1.40
N MET A 313 18.36 -14.69 2.08
CA MET A 313 19.40 -13.84 2.67
C MET A 313 20.26 -14.63 3.68
N LYS A 314 19.61 -15.42 4.56
CA LYS A 314 20.32 -16.27 5.51
C LYS A 314 21.19 -17.31 4.83
N GLU A 315 20.67 -17.99 3.81
CA GLU A 315 21.38 -19.04 3.08
C GLU A 315 22.62 -18.46 2.37
N LYS A 316 22.47 -17.33 1.70
CA LYS A 316 23.57 -16.71 0.93
C LYS A 316 24.64 -16.06 1.80
N ASN A 317 24.25 -15.45 2.92
CA ASN A 317 25.17 -14.72 3.77
C ASN A 317 25.67 -15.56 4.98
N GLY A 318 25.16 -16.79 5.15
CA GLY A 318 25.43 -17.66 6.29
C GLY A 318 24.70 -17.27 7.57
N SER A 319 24.27 -16.02 7.69
CA SER A 319 23.51 -15.48 8.83
C SER A 319 22.68 -14.27 8.40
N LEU A 320 21.69 -13.92 9.20
CA LEU A 320 20.98 -12.64 9.10
C LEU A 320 21.71 -11.58 9.96
N PRO A 321 21.53 -10.28 9.67
CA PRO A 321 21.98 -9.22 10.56
C PRO A 321 21.44 -9.45 11.98
N ALA A 322 22.26 -9.21 13.00
CA ALA A 322 21.89 -9.44 14.40
C ALA A 322 20.72 -8.56 14.86
N ASP A 323 20.55 -7.41 14.23
CA ASP A 323 19.45 -6.45 14.44
C ASP A 323 18.46 -6.42 13.25
N GLY A 324 18.41 -7.53 12.49
CA GLY A 324 17.50 -7.67 11.35
C GLY A 324 16.04 -7.62 11.79
N ALA A 325 15.26 -6.77 11.16
CA ALA A 325 13.86 -6.51 11.50
C ALA A 325 12.91 -6.71 10.33
N ILE A 326 11.81 -7.41 10.58
CA ILE A 326 10.62 -7.49 9.74
C ILE A 326 9.61 -6.46 10.27
N VAL A 327 8.99 -5.69 9.38
CA VAL A 327 8.02 -4.66 9.76
C VAL A 327 6.65 -5.00 9.19
N LYS A 328 5.62 -5.06 10.04
CA LYS A 328 4.23 -5.30 9.64
C LYS A 328 3.29 -4.28 10.27
N THR A 329 2.07 -4.19 9.75
CA THR A 329 1.02 -3.44 10.45
C THR A 329 0.35 -4.31 11.52
N ILE A 330 -0.31 -3.66 12.48
CA ILE A 330 -1.04 -4.37 13.55
C ILE A 330 -2.18 -5.26 13.03
N VAL A 331 -2.63 -5.05 11.80
CA VAL A 331 -3.71 -5.84 11.17
C VAL A 331 -3.19 -6.80 10.08
N THR A 332 -1.89 -6.94 9.99
CA THR A 332 -1.24 -7.92 9.11
C THR A 332 -1.15 -9.28 9.82
N THR A 333 -1.20 -10.35 9.07
CA THR A 333 -1.25 -11.74 9.58
C THR A 333 -0.21 -12.08 10.65
N ASN A 334 -0.61 -12.87 11.63
CA ASN A 334 0.30 -13.42 12.65
C ASN A 334 1.22 -14.55 12.13
N MET A 335 1.06 -14.99 10.88
CA MET A 335 2.02 -15.91 10.27
C MET A 335 3.43 -15.32 10.24
N VAL A 336 3.53 -13.99 10.09
CA VAL A 336 4.82 -13.28 10.09
C VAL A 336 5.50 -13.31 11.45
N ASP A 337 4.74 -13.33 12.54
CA ASP A 337 5.27 -13.54 13.90
C ASP A 337 5.97 -14.88 14.01
N ALA A 338 5.34 -15.93 13.45
CA ALA A 338 5.93 -17.26 13.41
C ALA A 338 7.21 -17.32 12.55
N ILE A 339 7.22 -16.62 11.40
CA ILE A 339 8.39 -16.50 10.53
C ILE A 339 9.53 -15.78 11.27
N ALA A 340 9.27 -14.61 11.85
CA ALA A 340 10.26 -13.83 12.58
C ALA A 340 10.87 -14.63 13.74
N LYS A 341 10.02 -15.33 14.50
CA LYS A 341 10.46 -16.22 15.58
C LYS A 341 11.35 -17.36 15.09
N TYR A 342 11.00 -17.98 13.96
CA TYR A 342 11.77 -19.08 13.38
C TYR A 342 13.18 -18.65 12.97
N TYR A 343 13.29 -17.47 12.35
CA TYR A 343 14.60 -16.94 11.90
C TYR A 343 15.34 -16.15 12.97
N GLY A 344 14.73 -15.86 14.11
CA GLY A 344 15.34 -15.09 15.20
C GLY A 344 15.54 -13.62 14.85
N THR A 345 14.65 -13.05 14.04
CA THR A 345 14.64 -11.64 13.68
C THR A 345 13.74 -10.83 14.61
N ASP A 346 13.99 -9.53 14.70
CA ASP A 346 13.05 -8.61 15.33
C ASP A 346 11.77 -8.51 14.47
N LEU A 347 10.64 -8.35 15.14
CA LEU A 347 9.35 -8.04 14.52
C LEU A 347 8.85 -6.71 15.05
N ILE A 348 8.63 -5.75 14.15
CA ILE A 348 8.14 -4.43 14.50
C ILE A 348 6.74 -4.26 13.95
N GLU A 349 5.81 -3.94 14.85
CA GLU A 349 4.45 -3.57 14.48
C GLU A 349 4.32 -2.05 14.35
N CYS A 350 3.56 -1.60 13.36
CA CYS A 350 3.16 -0.19 13.21
C CYS A 350 1.67 -0.09 12.86
N PHE A 351 1.13 1.12 12.86
CA PHE A 351 -0.23 1.34 12.37
C PHE A 351 -0.34 1.11 10.86
N THR A 352 -1.57 0.89 10.39
CA THR A 352 -1.90 0.80 8.96
C THR A 352 -1.46 2.06 8.20
N GLY A 353 -1.05 1.85 6.96
CA GLY A 353 -0.47 2.87 6.09
C GLY A 353 1.05 2.71 5.98
N PHE A 354 1.51 2.47 4.75
CA PHE A 354 2.91 2.14 4.49
C PHE A 354 3.89 3.24 4.91
N LYS A 355 3.41 4.49 5.03
CA LYS A 355 4.17 5.59 5.62
C LYS A 355 4.72 5.27 7.02
N ASN A 356 4.03 4.44 7.78
CA ASN A 356 4.49 4.00 9.10
C ASN A 356 5.63 2.99 8.98
N ILE A 357 5.61 2.12 7.96
CA ILE A 357 6.75 1.24 7.64
C ILE A 357 7.93 2.08 7.15
N GLY A 358 7.70 3.04 6.26
CA GLY A 358 8.73 3.98 5.80
C GLY A 358 9.37 4.76 6.96
N ARG A 359 8.58 5.15 7.96
CA ARG A 359 9.06 5.81 9.17
C ARG A 359 9.98 4.92 10.01
N GLU A 360 9.73 3.61 10.08
CA GLU A 360 10.63 2.68 10.77
C GLU A 360 11.97 2.56 10.03
N ILE A 361 11.98 2.56 8.70
CA ILE A 361 13.21 2.57 7.93
C ILE A 361 14.02 3.86 8.22
N LEU A 362 13.35 5.01 8.25
CA LEU A 362 13.99 6.28 8.60
C LEU A 362 14.55 6.25 10.03
N ARG A 363 13.83 5.66 10.99
CA ARG A 363 14.29 5.48 12.36
C ARG A 363 15.57 4.63 12.42
N PHE A 364 15.65 3.55 11.65
CA PHE A 364 16.88 2.74 11.56
C PHE A 364 18.06 3.56 11.04
N GLU A 365 17.85 4.35 9.99
CA GLU A 365 18.91 5.24 9.46
C GLU A 365 19.36 6.28 10.46
N GLN A 366 18.43 6.93 11.15
CA GLN A 366 18.74 8.00 12.11
C GLN A 366 19.41 7.49 13.38
N THR A 367 19.05 6.30 13.84
CA THR A 367 19.56 5.73 15.09
C THR A 367 20.77 4.81 14.91
N GLY A 368 20.98 4.32 13.69
CA GLY A 368 21.96 3.26 13.42
C GLY A 368 21.61 1.93 14.11
N LYS A 369 20.35 1.74 14.51
CA LYS A 369 19.85 0.54 15.19
C LYS A 369 18.69 -0.07 14.42
N GLY A 370 18.84 -1.33 14.05
CA GLY A 370 17.89 -2.07 13.20
C GLY A 370 18.34 -2.10 11.75
N THR A 371 18.17 -3.25 11.13
CA THR A 371 18.39 -3.48 9.70
C THR A 371 17.09 -3.95 9.09
N TYR A 372 16.55 -3.18 8.15
CA TYR A 372 15.31 -3.52 7.45
C TYR A 372 15.50 -4.75 6.56
N LEU A 373 14.75 -5.81 6.80
CA LEU A 373 14.78 -7.03 5.99
C LEU A 373 13.62 -7.09 5.01
N PHE A 374 12.41 -6.83 5.49
CA PHE A 374 11.17 -6.90 4.72
C PHE A 374 10.03 -6.17 5.45
N GLY A 375 9.10 -5.60 4.72
CA GLY A 375 7.89 -5.02 5.30
C GLY A 375 6.71 -5.09 4.35
N PHE A 376 5.50 -5.29 4.89
CA PHE A 376 4.30 -5.36 4.09
C PHE A 376 3.02 -5.05 4.86
N GLU A 377 1.98 -4.81 4.09
CA GLU A 377 0.60 -4.64 4.55
C GLU A 377 -0.29 -5.75 3.98
N GLU A 378 -1.34 -6.09 4.72
CA GLU A 378 -2.38 -7.03 4.28
C GLU A 378 -3.07 -6.61 2.98
N SER A 379 -3.06 -5.32 2.68
CA SER A 379 -3.66 -4.70 1.50
C SER A 379 -2.79 -4.78 0.24
N TYR A 380 -2.15 -5.92 0.01
CA TYR A 380 -1.43 -6.28 -1.23
C TYR A 380 -0.19 -5.44 -1.55
N GLY A 381 0.43 -4.82 -0.56
CA GLY A 381 1.62 -4.00 -0.75
C GLY A 381 2.79 -4.39 0.14
N CYS A 382 3.98 -4.48 -0.45
CA CYS A 382 5.22 -4.74 0.27
C CYS A 382 6.37 -3.89 -0.26
N LEU A 383 7.47 -3.87 0.48
CA LEU A 383 8.74 -3.29 0.06
C LEU A 383 9.88 -4.23 0.38
N ILE A 384 10.68 -4.54 -0.64
CA ILE A 384 11.96 -5.22 -0.55
C ILE A 384 13.05 -4.19 -0.81
N GLY A 385 14.08 -4.16 0.02
CA GLY A 385 15.11 -3.11 -0.04
C GLY A 385 14.65 -1.78 0.55
N THR A 386 15.49 -0.77 0.44
CA THR A 386 15.27 0.57 1.00
C THR A 386 15.42 1.69 -0.05
N HIS A 387 15.44 1.33 -1.33
CA HIS A 387 15.53 2.24 -2.47
C HIS A 387 14.33 3.20 -2.54
N ALA A 388 13.17 2.71 -2.14
CA ALA A 388 11.93 3.46 -1.98
C ALA A 388 11.45 3.38 -0.51
N ARG A 389 10.44 4.17 -0.16
CA ARG A 389 9.85 4.22 1.18
C ARG A 389 8.33 4.11 1.14
N ASP A 390 7.83 3.57 0.07
CA ASP A 390 6.44 3.19 -0.12
C ASP A 390 6.39 1.78 -0.73
N LYS A 391 5.21 1.19 -0.81
CA LYS A 391 4.96 -0.10 -1.44
C LYS A 391 5.49 -0.08 -2.88
N ASP A 392 6.16 -1.14 -3.26
CA ASP A 392 6.73 -1.30 -4.61
C ASP A 392 6.26 -2.61 -5.25
N ALA A 393 5.26 -2.50 -6.13
CA ALA A 393 4.76 -3.66 -6.87
C ALA A 393 5.71 -4.10 -7.98
N VAL A 394 6.61 -3.26 -8.43
CA VAL A 394 7.62 -3.63 -9.44
C VAL A 394 8.66 -4.57 -8.82
N VAL A 395 9.21 -4.20 -7.66
CA VAL A 395 10.14 -5.08 -6.93
C VAL A 395 9.44 -6.33 -6.40
N ALA A 396 8.19 -6.22 -5.97
CA ALA A 396 7.40 -7.37 -5.52
C ALA A 396 7.17 -8.37 -6.66
N THR A 397 6.85 -7.89 -7.85
CA THR A 397 6.71 -8.74 -9.05
C THR A 397 8.03 -9.43 -9.40
N MET A 398 9.13 -8.70 -9.39
CA MET A 398 10.47 -9.25 -9.62
C MET A 398 10.78 -10.39 -8.63
N ALA A 399 10.61 -10.14 -7.34
CA ALA A 399 10.91 -11.10 -6.29
C ALA A 399 9.97 -12.31 -6.30
N LEU A 400 8.69 -12.11 -6.63
CA LEU A 400 7.73 -13.21 -6.72
C LEU A 400 8.03 -14.13 -7.90
N CYS A 401 8.44 -13.57 -9.05
CA CYS A 401 8.88 -14.35 -10.21
C CYS A 401 10.21 -15.07 -9.94
N GLU A 402 11.16 -14.42 -9.25
CA GLU A 402 12.39 -15.06 -8.78
C GLU A 402 12.08 -16.26 -7.85
N ALA A 403 11.20 -16.06 -6.86
CA ALA A 403 10.75 -17.13 -5.97
C ALA A 403 10.11 -18.29 -6.76
N ALA A 404 9.29 -17.99 -7.77
CA ALA A 404 8.70 -19.01 -8.63
C ALA A 404 9.77 -19.84 -9.37
N ALA A 405 10.81 -19.20 -9.88
CA ALA A 405 11.94 -19.89 -10.50
C ALA A 405 12.72 -20.76 -9.49
N TYR A 406 12.94 -20.24 -8.30
CA TYR A 406 13.60 -20.97 -7.22
C TYR A 406 12.82 -22.23 -6.81
N TYR A 407 11.51 -22.10 -6.55
CA TYR A 407 10.68 -23.23 -6.18
C TYR A 407 10.47 -24.23 -7.33
N ARG A 408 10.45 -23.76 -8.58
CA ARG A 408 10.44 -24.67 -9.74
C ARG A 408 11.65 -25.58 -9.76
N GLY A 409 12.80 -25.10 -9.33
CA GLY A 409 14.01 -25.92 -9.15
C GLY A 409 13.81 -27.05 -8.10
N GLN A 410 12.83 -26.93 -7.23
CA GLN A 410 12.44 -27.95 -6.25
C GLN A 410 11.22 -28.76 -6.70
N GLY A 411 10.75 -28.57 -7.93
CA GLY A 411 9.55 -29.23 -8.44
C GLY A 411 8.24 -28.69 -7.87
N LYS A 412 8.21 -27.45 -7.41
CA LYS A 412 7.08 -26.80 -6.75
C LYS A 412 6.61 -25.55 -7.48
N THR A 413 5.31 -25.29 -7.44
CA THR A 413 4.71 -23.99 -7.76
C THR A 413 4.73 -23.05 -6.56
N LEU A 414 4.42 -21.77 -6.75
CA LEU A 414 4.24 -20.87 -5.60
C LEU A 414 3.10 -21.29 -4.67
N TRP A 415 2.04 -21.86 -5.22
CA TRP A 415 0.97 -22.41 -4.39
C TRP A 415 1.45 -23.56 -3.52
N ASP A 416 2.23 -24.49 -4.09
CA ASP A 416 2.82 -25.59 -3.33
C ASP A 416 3.73 -25.07 -2.21
N ALA A 417 4.55 -24.06 -2.49
CA ALA A 417 5.40 -23.40 -1.50
C ALA A 417 4.57 -22.75 -0.37
N MET A 418 3.44 -22.13 -0.71
CA MET A 418 2.54 -21.55 0.28
C MET A 418 1.91 -22.62 1.18
N MET A 419 1.53 -23.76 0.62
CA MET A 419 1.01 -24.88 1.40
C MET A 419 2.08 -25.46 2.33
N ASP A 420 3.34 -25.56 1.89
CA ASP A 420 4.47 -25.95 2.75
C ASP A 420 4.67 -24.99 3.91
N MET A 421 4.49 -23.70 3.68
CA MET A 421 4.58 -22.67 4.74
C MET A 421 3.45 -22.86 5.78
N TYR A 422 2.24 -23.13 5.33
CA TYR A 422 1.12 -23.42 6.24
C TYR A 422 1.39 -24.67 7.09
N GLU A 423 1.93 -25.72 6.51
CA GLU A 423 2.34 -26.91 7.24
C GLU A 423 3.44 -26.60 8.27
N LYS A 424 4.41 -25.77 7.89
CA LYS A 424 5.56 -25.39 8.74
C LYS A 424 5.16 -24.47 9.90
N TYR A 425 4.34 -23.45 9.66
CA TYR A 425 4.05 -22.38 10.62
C TYR A 425 2.66 -22.47 11.26
N GLY A 426 1.71 -23.09 10.57
CA GLY A 426 0.31 -23.17 10.92
C GLY A 426 -0.60 -22.54 9.87
N TYR A 427 -1.85 -22.96 9.85
CA TYR A 427 -2.84 -22.53 8.85
C TYR A 427 -3.51 -21.23 9.27
N TYR A 428 -2.79 -20.12 9.11
CA TYR A 428 -3.30 -18.78 9.38
C TYR A 428 -4.18 -18.31 8.22
N VAL A 429 -5.41 -17.94 8.53
CA VAL A 429 -6.35 -17.33 7.58
C VAL A 429 -6.85 -16.03 8.17
N ASP A 430 -6.63 -14.97 7.43
CA ASP A 430 -6.97 -13.60 7.81
C ASP A 430 -8.00 -13.05 6.83
N ASP A 431 -8.95 -12.25 7.33
CA ASP A 431 -10.00 -11.66 6.50
C ASP A 431 -10.47 -10.32 7.11
N ILE A 432 -11.38 -9.66 6.42
CA ILE A 432 -11.91 -8.35 6.81
C ILE A 432 -13.42 -8.28 6.56
N LYS A 433 -14.15 -7.70 7.50
CA LYS A 433 -15.53 -7.26 7.31
C LYS A 433 -15.59 -5.74 7.38
N THR A 434 -16.46 -5.14 6.58
CA THR A 434 -16.65 -3.69 6.54
C THR A 434 -18.13 -3.36 6.68
N VAL A 435 -18.46 -2.43 7.57
CA VAL A 435 -19.80 -1.88 7.71
C VAL A 435 -19.77 -0.42 7.28
N THR A 436 -20.61 -0.07 6.31
CA THR A 436 -20.78 1.30 5.83
C THR A 436 -22.11 1.86 6.36
N LEU A 437 -22.05 2.93 7.11
CA LEU A 437 -23.20 3.60 7.73
C LEU A 437 -23.21 5.07 7.27
N LYS A 438 -24.07 5.38 6.29
CA LYS A 438 -24.08 6.70 5.63
C LYS A 438 -24.56 7.83 6.53
N GLY A 439 -24.04 9.02 6.29
CA GLY A 439 -24.47 10.29 6.89
C GLY A 439 -24.02 10.50 8.34
N VAL A 440 -24.49 11.59 8.93
CA VAL A 440 -24.17 11.99 10.32
C VAL A 440 -24.64 10.94 11.33
N GLU A 441 -25.79 10.35 11.08
CA GLU A 441 -26.35 9.26 11.91
C GLU A 441 -25.44 8.02 11.88
N GLY A 442 -24.92 7.68 10.70
CA GLY A 442 -23.96 6.58 10.55
C GLY A 442 -22.67 6.81 11.32
N SER A 443 -22.13 8.02 11.31
CA SER A 443 -20.94 8.38 12.10
C SER A 443 -21.17 8.25 13.59
N LYS A 444 -22.36 8.63 14.08
CA LYS A 444 -22.74 8.45 15.50
C LYS A 444 -22.83 6.97 15.88
N LYS A 445 -23.42 6.14 15.01
CA LYS A 445 -23.50 4.68 15.20
C LYS A 445 -22.13 4.03 15.25
N ILE A 446 -21.19 4.44 14.40
CA ILE A 446 -19.81 3.98 14.45
C ILE A 446 -19.14 4.34 15.78
N GLY A 447 -19.35 5.59 16.24
CA GLY A 447 -18.88 6.04 17.55
C GLY A 447 -19.47 5.21 18.70
N HIS A 448 -20.76 4.86 18.59
CA HIS A 448 -21.45 4.02 19.57
C HIS A 448 -20.83 2.62 19.64
N ILE A 449 -20.61 1.96 18.50
CA ILE A 449 -19.94 0.64 18.45
C ILE A 449 -18.60 0.69 19.19
N MET A 450 -17.75 1.67 18.88
CA MET A 450 -16.44 1.81 19.51
C MET A 450 -16.53 2.04 21.02
N ASN A 451 -17.49 2.84 21.47
CA ASN A 451 -17.69 3.12 22.88
C ASN A 451 -18.17 1.89 23.65
N ILE A 452 -19.11 1.12 23.11
CA ILE A 452 -19.60 -0.12 23.73
C ILE A 452 -18.49 -1.16 23.83
N LEU A 453 -17.76 -1.41 22.73
CA LEU A 453 -16.65 -2.37 22.71
C LEU A 453 -15.52 -1.98 23.68
N ARG A 454 -15.30 -0.68 23.87
CA ARG A 454 -14.29 -0.15 24.80
C ARG A 454 -14.72 -0.24 26.26
N ALA A 455 -15.99 0.09 26.54
CA ALA A 455 -16.54 0.03 27.89
C ALA A 455 -16.74 -1.41 28.37
N ASN A 456 -17.15 -2.30 27.47
CA ASN A 456 -17.47 -3.68 27.77
C ASN A 456 -16.62 -4.61 26.91
N VAL A 457 -15.38 -4.84 27.35
CA VAL A 457 -14.47 -5.80 26.66
C VAL A 457 -15.15 -7.15 26.65
N PRO A 458 -15.44 -7.74 25.47
CA PRO A 458 -16.10 -9.03 25.39
C PRO A 458 -15.21 -10.13 25.98
N GLU A 459 -15.79 -10.98 26.84
CA GLU A 459 -15.09 -12.15 27.39
C GLU A 459 -14.68 -13.13 26.28
N GLN A 460 -15.49 -13.21 25.24
CA GLN A 460 -15.29 -14.03 24.05
C GLN A 460 -15.67 -13.25 22.79
N VAL A 461 -14.93 -13.45 21.74
CA VAL A 461 -15.24 -12.99 20.38
C VAL A 461 -15.41 -14.23 19.51
N ALA A 462 -16.57 -14.38 18.89
CA ALA A 462 -16.90 -15.51 18.00
C ALA A 462 -16.66 -16.89 18.61
N GLY A 463 -16.67 -17.01 19.95
CA GLY A 463 -16.42 -18.25 20.68
C GLY A 463 -14.97 -18.44 21.14
N TYR A 464 -14.06 -17.52 20.78
CA TYR A 464 -12.68 -17.53 21.25
C TYR A 464 -12.53 -16.62 22.48
N LYS A 465 -11.93 -17.13 23.55
CA LYS A 465 -11.71 -16.36 24.80
C LYS A 465 -10.76 -15.20 24.55
N THR A 466 -11.11 -14.00 25.05
CA THR A 466 -10.26 -12.83 25.00
C THR A 466 -9.12 -12.95 26.03
N LYS A 467 -7.88 -12.83 25.58
CA LYS A 467 -6.69 -12.88 26.44
C LYS A 467 -6.11 -11.49 26.74
N VAL A 468 -6.03 -10.65 25.71
CA VAL A 468 -5.44 -9.32 25.80
C VAL A 468 -6.32 -8.33 25.05
N VAL A 469 -6.49 -7.16 25.59
CA VAL A 469 -7.06 -6.01 24.88
C VAL A 469 -6.00 -4.91 24.74
N ARG A 470 -5.84 -4.38 23.52
CA ARG A 470 -5.04 -3.21 23.23
C ARG A 470 -5.99 -2.07 22.84
N ASP A 471 -6.06 -1.03 23.65
CA ASP A 471 -6.82 0.19 23.36
C ASP A 471 -5.84 1.30 23.00
N TYR A 472 -5.72 1.60 21.72
CA TYR A 472 -4.79 2.61 21.23
C TYR A 472 -5.28 4.04 21.46
N ARG A 473 -6.59 4.24 21.73
CA ARG A 473 -7.13 5.54 22.12
C ARG A 473 -6.83 5.88 23.57
N LEU A 474 -6.89 4.87 24.43
CA LEU A 474 -6.56 5.01 25.86
C LEU A 474 -5.10 4.62 26.16
N GLU A 475 -4.34 4.24 25.13
CA GLU A 475 -2.88 3.99 25.14
C GLU A 475 -2.45 2.88 26.10
N TYR A 476 -3.29 1.86 26.33
CA TYR A 476 -2.95 0.72 27.18
C TYR A 476 -3.09 -0.64 26.49
N ILE A 477 -2.31 -1.60 26.97
CA ILE A 477 -2.47 -3.04 26.73
C ILE A 477 -2.79 -3.68 28.07
N ARG A 478 -3.90 -4.41 28.13
CA ARG A 478 -4.33 -5.11 29.35
C ARG A 478 -4.45 -6.62 29.11
N ASN A 479 -3.75 -7.39 29.91
CA ASN A 479 -3.95 -8.83 30.02
C ASN A 479 -5.21 -9.09 30.85
N ILE A 480 -6.18 -9.80 30.29
CA ILE A 480 -7.49 -10.03 30.92
C ILE A 480 -7.38 -10.98 32.10
N GLU A 481 -6.51 -11.98 32.01
CA GLU A 481 -6.37 -13.03 33.03
C GLU A 481 -5.57 -12.54 34.24
N THR A 482 -4.45 -11.85 34.01
CA THR A 482 -3.57 -11.37 35.09
C THR A 482 -3.95 -9.98 35.61
N GLY A 483 -4.72 -9.20 34.84
CA GLY A 483 -5.01 -7.81 35.12
C GLY A 483 -3.84 -6.85 34.87
N GLU A 484 -2.69 -7.34 34.39
CA GLU A 484 -1.52 -6.51 34.09
C GLU A 484 -1.86 -5.46 33.00
N VAL A 485 -1.44 -4.22 33.24
CA VAL A 485 -1.61 -3.11 32.31
C VAL A 485 -0.25 -2.49 32.00
N LYS A 486 0.01 -2.28 30.71
CA LYS A 486 1.20 -1.58 30.22
C LYS A 486 0.85 -0.61 29.09
N PRO A 487 1.67 0.43 28.81
CA PRO A 487 1.44 1.33 27.69
C PRO A 487 1.57 0.60 26.34
N THR A 488 0.83 1.06 25.33
CA THR A 488 0.94 0.52 23.96
C THR A 488 2.29 0.83 23.31
N GLY A 489 2.89 1.96 23.64
CA GLY A 489 4.06 2.49 22.93
C GLY A 489 3.76 3.09 21.57
N PHE A 490 2.47 3.18 21.21
CA PHE A 490 1.98 3.74 19.94
C PHE A 490 1.37 5.12 20.15
N PRO A 491 1.34 5.97 19.12
CA PRO A 491 0.57 7.21 19.13
C PRO A 491 -0.92 6.93 19.37
N ASN A 492 -1.65 7.96 19.85
CA ASN A 492 -3.10 7.87 20.03
C ASN A 492 -3.83 7.59 18.71
N ALA A 493 -4.68 6.58 18.70
CA ALA A 493 -5.51 6.22 17.55
C ALA A 493 -6.81 5.53 18.00
N ASN A 494 -7.90 5.77 17.29
CA ASN A 494 -9.18 5.13 17.60
C ASN A 494 -9.23 3.70 17.03
N VAL A 495 -8.45 2.83 17.66
CA VAL A 495 -8.35 1.40 17.29
C VAL A 495 -8.47 0.57 18.56
N LEU A 496 -9.21 -0.53 18.46
CA LEU A 496 -9.24 -1.61 19.44
C LEU A 496 -8.67 -2.88 18.82
N TYR A 497 -7.90 -3.63 19.59
CA TYR A 497 -7.33 -4.91 19.18
C TYR A 497 -7.51 -5.93 20.30
N TYR A 498 -8.06 -7.09 19.97
CA TYR A 498 -8.28 -8.21 20.89
C TYR A 498 -7.39 -9.37 20.47
N GLU A 499 -6.48 -9.79 21.35
CA GLU A 499 -5.77 -11.06 21.21
C GLU A 499 -6.64 -12.14 21.85
N LEU A 500 -6.91 -13.17 21.08
CA LEU A 500 -7.81 -14.24 21.46
C LEU A 500 -7.02 -15.54 21.68
N GLU A 501 -7.67 -16.56 22.19
CA GLU A 501 -7.07 -17.90 22.27
C GLU A 501 -6.77 -18.47 20.87
N ASN A 502 -5.86 -19.47 20.82
CA ASN A 502 -5.44 -20.15 19.58
C ASN A 502 -4.88 -19.23 18.49
N ASP A 503 -4.16 -18.17 18.88
CA ASP A 503 -3.59 -17.16 17.97
C ASP A 503 -4.63 -16.42 17.12
N ALA A 504 -5.92 -16.51 17.48
CA ALA A 504 -6.96 -15.72 16.84
C ALA A 504 -6.91 -14.26 17.33
N TRP A 505 -7.40 -13.33 16.52
CA TRP A 505 -7.42 -11.93 16.84
C TRP A 505 -8.52 -11.17 16.11
N LEU A 506 -8.92 -10.02 16.67
CA LEU A 506 -9.85 -9.08 16.06
C LEU A 506 -9.34 -7.65 16.27
N ALA A 507 -9.24 -6.86 15.20
CA ALA A 507 -8.99 -5.43 15.28
C ALA A 507 -10.18 -4.65 14.73
N VAL A 508 -10.59 -3.61 15.45
CA VAL A 508 -11.74 -2.76 15.10
C VAL A 508 -11.24 -1.34 14.87
N ARG A 509 -11.47 -0.83 13.65
CA ARG A 509 -10.96 0.46 13.24
C ARG A 509 -11.98 1.24 12.40
N PRO A 510 -12.49 2.39 12.90
CA PRO A 510 -13.23 3.32 12.08
C PRO A 510 -12.36 3.96 10.99
N SER A 511 -12.94 4.22 9.82
CA SER A 511 -12.28 5.05 8.81
C SER A 511 -12.23 6.51 9.28
N GLY A 512 -11.12 7.20 9.04
CA GLY A 512 -10.98 8.62 9.34
C GLY A 512 -11.62 9.55 8.31
N THR A 513 -11.94 9.04 7.12
CA THR A 513 -12.39 9.85 5.97
C THR A 513 -13.76 9.45 5.43
N GLU A 514 -14.24 8.26 5.75
CA GLU A 514 -15.49 7.71 5.25
C GLU A 514 -16.33 7.15 6.40
N PRO A 515 -17.67 7.12 6.29
CA PRO A 515 -18.54 6.56 7.32
C PRO A 515 -18.51 5.03 7.28
N LYS A 516 -17.34 4.46 7.50
CA LYS A 516 -17.05 3.03 7.49
C LYS A 516 -16.33 2.60 8.76
N ILE A 517 -16.62 1.41 9.21
CA ILE A 517 -15.85 0.72 10.25
C ILE A 517 -15.41 -0.65 9.75
N LYS A 518 -14.15 -0.97 9.97
CA LYS A 518 -13.50 -2.18 9.51
C LYS A 518 -13.19 -3.10 10.67
N PHE A 519 -13.42 -4.38 10.46
CA PHE A 519 -13.16 -5.47 11.39
C PHE A 519 -12.17 -6.40 10.71
N TYR A 520 -10.89 -6.29 11.08
CA TYR A 520 -9.85 -7.18 10.62
C TYR A 520 -9.74 -8.33 11.60
N TYR A 521 -9.61 -9.54 11.12
CA TYR A 521 -9.46 -10.69 11.99
C TYR A 521 -8.62 -11.79 11.35
N GLY A 522 -8.05 -12.62 12.19
CA GLY A 522 -7.33 -13.82 11.78
C GLY A 522 -7.60 -14.96 12.74
N ILE A 523 -7.56 -16.17 12.19
CA ILE A 523 -7.65 -17.40 12.94
C ILE A 523 -6.54 -18.36 12.53
N LYS A 524 -6.28 -19.38 13.34
CA LYS A 524 -5.35 -20.46 13.05
C LYS A 524 -6.09 -21.79 13.16
N GLY A 525 -6.26 -22.46 12.03
CA GLY A 525 -6.95 -23.74 11.95
C GLY A 525 -6.00 -24.94 11.94
N SER A 526 -6.56 -26.14 11.87
CA SER A 526 -5.82 -27.40 11.85
C SER A 526 -5.46 -27.88 10.44
N SER A 527 -6.16 -27.36 9.42
CA SER A 527 -5.89 -27.55 8.00
C SER A 527 -6.29 -26.30 7.22
N TYR A 528 -5.86 -26.19 5.95
CA TYR A 528 -6.23 -25.05 5.11
C TYR A 528 -7.74 -24.92 4.92
N ASP A 529 -8.41 -26.01 4.55
CA ASP A 529 -9.86 -26.00 4.30
C ASP A 529 -10.68 -25.73 5.57
N GLU A 530 -10.23 -26.25 6.72
CA GLU A 530 -10.88 -26.00 8.00
C GLU A 530 -10.68 -24.53 8.43
N ALA A 531 -9.47 -24.02 8.30
CA ALA A 531 -9.17 -22.62 8.61
C ALA A 531 -10.01 -21.65 7.76
N GLN A 532 -10.24 -21.96 6.48
CA GLN A 532 -11.12 -21.15 5.60
C GLN A 532 -12.58 -21.13 6.13
N LYS A 533 -13.10 -22.28 6.51
CA LYS A 533 -14.47 -22.41 7.06
C LYS A 533 -14.60 -21.68 8.40
N GLU A 534 -13.63 -21.88 9.29
CA GLU A 534 -13.59 -21.22 10.60
C GLU A 534 -13.47 -19.70 10.48
N SER A 535 -12.65 -19.21 9.56
CA SER A 535 -12.50 -17.78 9.29
C SER A 535 -13.82 -17.15 8.81
N ALA A 536 -14.53 -17.82 7.89
CA ALA A 536 -15.84 -17.36 7.44
C ALA A 536 -16.85 -17.32 8.60
N ALA A 537 -16.93 -18.39 9.39
CA ALA A 537 -17.82 -18.45 10.54
C ALA A 537 -17.46 -17.41 11.63
N PHE A 538 -16.17 -17.16 11.85
CA PHE A 538 -15.72 -16.11 12.76
C PHE A 538 -16.19 -14.73 12.31
N GLY A 539 -16.01 -14.39 11.03
CA GLY A 539 -16.46 -13.12 10.48
C GLY A 539 -17.97 -12.92 10.61
N ASP A 540 -18.77 -13.96 10.36
CA ASP A 540 -20.23 -13.89 10.50
C ASP A 540 -20.65 -13.63 11.95
N LYS A 541 -20.05 -14.33 12.91
CA LYS A 541 -20.31 -14.10 14.34
C LYS A 541 -19.87 -12.71 14.83
N VAL A 542 -18.77 -12.18 14.28
CA VAL A 542 -18.38 -10.78 14.54
C VAL A 542 -19.46 -9.83 14.04
N MET A 543 -19.98 -10.06 12.83
CA MET A 543 -21.07 -9.23 12.30
C MET A 543 -22.34 -9.31 13.14
N ASP A 544 -22.73 -10.50 13.62
CA ASP A 544 -23.87 -10.67 14.53
C ASP A 544 -23.68 -9.83 15.80
N LEU A 545 -22.49 -9.87 16.41
CA LEU A 545 -22.16 -9.04 17.59
C LEU A 545 -22.32 -7.54 17.30
N ILE A 546 -21.88 -7.09 16.13
CA ILE A 546 -21.95 -5.67 15.76
C ILE A 546 -23.40 -5.24 15.50
N TYR A 547 -24.21 -6.05 14.83
CA TYR A 547 -25.62 -5.77 14.62
C TYR A 547 -26.41 -5.74 15.93
N ASP A 548 -26.11 -6.67 16.86
CA ASP A 548 -26.69 -6.65 18.21
C ASP A 548 -26.37 -5.34 18.98
N ILE A 549 -25.20 -4.76 18.79
CA ILE A 549 -24.82 -3.47 19.36
C ILE A 549 -25.62 -2.33 18.70
N LEU A 550 -25.86 -2.41 17.40
CA LEU A 550 -26.57 -1.37 16.63
C LEU A 550 -28.07 -1.36 16.89
N GLU A 551 -28.65 -2.47 17.32
CA GLU A 551 -30.08 -2.62 17.63
C GLU A 551 -30.42 -2.15 19.07
N LYS A 552 -29.45 -2.08 19.96
CA LYS A 552 -29.58 -1.61 21.36
C LYS A 552 -29.34 -0.10 21.47
#